data_4d5e0678097d8b811841d978802680fa
#
_entry.id   4d5e0678097d8b811841d978802680fa
#
_cell.length_a   1.000
_cell.length_b   1.000
_cell.length_c   1.000
_cell.angle_alpha   90.00
_cell.angle_beta   90.00
_cell.angle_gamma   90.00
#
_symmetry.space_group_name_H-M   'P 1'
#
loop_
_entity.id
_entity.type
_entity.pdbx_description
1 polymer ?
#
loop_
_entity_poly.entity_id
_entity_poly.type
_entity_poly.pdbx_seq_one_letter_code
_entity_poly.pdbx_strand_id
1 'polypeptide(L)'
;MRLDKLTTHELYWIFTVIFQLDALDQVACEVISSIRSMRNRRAPVNRLPWDVLALIPDFWKGHKKRRVAITLTHVCRTWREIFMSRASLWTDFYCIDAEKTRVYLERSKSVPINIWLEREQGLLPNDPFLDIPSHAIDRLKSLCVRATPDHLEDFTKHFVHPTPFLKTLEIDGGAADIHETIPVLPSALFGGDLSSLRKLCLHSVCTQLPWRNMNNLTSFALGFVSQPTVSIGQILDFFESAPRLTDVNLLSAAPTLGAQEGRSVSLSHLKRLNICGSQPPSLLLDHLIIPVGAQALIALDSVDHIDDVLPRSPNNFQNLSNISEISLQFRSFNTCMRFTGPNGTFGVGSRFGPDPTRLVTCALERFDTSCAQRLEIEDDGRITNELHEAIRSMANLRTLKISCFDDSPFSLLDLSLALASDGEIACPKLEKLIYHVSGVFDVGDLVDFVAARASRGVPLKSVEVVSSEEPISTEEAAVLQEHVSHVKIGFERNEGDYLHEDIDDEGEDDDDDDWIDL
;
A
#
# COMPACT_ATOMS: atom_id res chain seq x y z
N MET A 1 45.83 -17.00 39.98
CA MET A 1 46.57 -16.66 41.21
C MET A 1 45.54 -16.72 42.34
N ARG A 2 45.74 -17.56 43.39
CA ARG A 2 44.78 -17.68 44.48
C ARG A 2 45.07 -16.60 45.52
N LEU A 3 44.11 -15.68 45.72
CA LEU A 3 44.22 -14.54 46.64
C LEU A 3 44.41 -14.94 48.12
N ASP A 4 44.02 -16.16 48.46
CA ASP A 4 44.06 -16.75 49.79
C ASP A 4 45.45 -17.06 50.36
N LYS A 5 46.54 -16.85 49.59
CA LYS A 5 47.93 -17.05 50.00
C LYS A 5 48.73 -15.78 50.17
N LEU A 6 48.09 -14.61 49.97
CA LEU A 6 48.79 -13.34 50.11
C LEU A 6 48.78 -12.84 51.54
N THR A 7 49.89 -12.32 52.01
CA THR A 7 49.99 -11.64 53.30
C THR A 7 49.20 -10.32 53.28
N THR A 8 48.79 -9.86 54.46
CA THR A 8 48.09 -8.59 54.62
C THR A 8 48.86 -7.41 54.03
N HIS A 9 50.18 -7.46 54.08
CA HIS A 9 51.09 -6.43 53.52
C HIS A 9 51.08 -6.47 51.98
N GLU A 10 51.11 -7.65 51.37
CA GLU A 10 51.05 -7.81 49.91
C GLU A 10 49.69 -7.38 49.38
N LEU A 11 48.59 -7.70 50.06
CA LEU A 11 47.26 -7.22 49.72
C LEU A 11 47.19 -5.69 49.76
N TYR A 12 47.71 -5.07 50.82
CA TYR A 12 47.77 -3.61 50.94
C TYR A 12 48.54 -2.96 49.78
N TRP A 13 49.68 -3.51 49.41
CA TRP A 13 50.47 -3.02 48.26
C TRP A 13 49.70 -3.18 46.93
N ILE A 14 49.05 -4.30 46.69
CA ILE A 14 48.25 -4.55 45.51
C ILE A 14 47.12 -3.53 45.44
N PHE A 15 46.33 -3.35 46.52
CA PHE A 15 45.27 -2.34 46.54
C PHE A 15 45.76 -0.92 46.32
N THR A 16 46.91 -0.56 46.88
CA THR A 16 47.53 0.77 46.71
C THR A 16 47.92 0.98 45.25
N VAL A 17 48.54 -0.01 44.61
CA VAL A 17 48.91 0.06 43.18
C VAL A 17 47.66 0.11 42.30
N ILE A 18 46.63 -0.68 42.53
CA ILE A 18 45.36 -0.65 41.79
C ILE A 18 44.76 0.74 41.91
N PHE A 19 44.65 1.31 43.11
CA PHE A 19 44.10 2.63 43.34
C PHE A 19 44.87 3.74 42.61
N GLN A 20 46.20 3.63 42.57
CA GLN A 20 47.05 4.57 41.80
C GLN A 20 46.86 4.43 40.29
N LEU A 21 46.71 3.19 39.80
CA LEU A 21 46.42 2.93 38.38
C LEU A 21 45.08 3.47 37.96
N ASP A 22 44.05 3.27 38.80
CA ASP A 22 42.71 3.81 38.56
C ASP A 22 42.73 5.35 38.52
N ALA A 23 43.46 6.00 39.44
CA ALA A 23 43.64 7.45 39.46
C ALA A 23 44.35 7.96 38.19
N LEU A 24 45.39 7.25 37.73
CA LEU A 24 46.09 7.58 36.49
C LEU A 24 45.20 7.40 35.24
N ASP A 25 44.42 6.34 35.20
CA ASP A 25 43.47 6.09 34.12
C ASP A 25 42.41 7.19 34.05
N GLN A 26 41.89 7.61 35.19
CA GLN A 26 40.93 8.73 35.29
C GLN A 26 41.53 10.03 34.73
N VAL A 27 42.76 10.39 35.13
CA VAL A 27 43.46 11.58 34.62
C VAL A 27 43.71 11.48 33.12
N ALA A 28 44.13 10.31 32.64
CA ALA A 28 44.36 10.08 31.19
C ALA A 28 43.04 10.26 30.41
N CYS A 29 41.93 9.71 30.91
CA CYS A 29 40.61 9.89 30.32
C CYS A 29 40.15 11.36 30.28
N GLU A 30 40.44 12.13 31.34
CA GLU A 30 40.13 13.57 31.39
C GLU A 30 40.94 14.38 30.36
N VAL A 31 42.25 14.11 30.24
CA VAL A 31 43.13 14.76 29.26
C VAL A 31 42.67 14.41 27.83
N ILE A 32 42.42 13.14 27.55
CA ILE A 32 41.93 12.70 26.22
C ILE A 32 40.61 13.39 25.90
N SER A 33 39.69 13.43 26.86
CA SER A 33 38.39 14.10 26.71
C SER A 33 38.53 15.59 26.41
N SER A 34 39.49 16.25 27.09
CA SER A 34 39.80 17.67 26.86
C SER A 34 40.37 17.93 25.46
N ILE A 35 41.29 17.09 25.01
CA ILE A 35 41.89 17.16 23.65
C ILE A 35 40.77 16.96 22.59
N ARG A 36 39.93 15.95 22.76
CA ARG A 36 38.79 15.70 21.87
C ARG A 36 37.84 16.89 21.85
N SER A 37 37.55 17.50 22.98
CA SER A 37 36.67 18.68 23.08
C SER A 37 37.26 19.89 22.34
N MET A 38 38.56 20.14 22.47
CA MET A 38 39.25 21.20 21.72
C MET A 38 39.21 20.94 20.20
N ARG A 39 39.44 19.70 19.77
CA ARG A 39 39.31 19.30 18.35
C ARG A 39 37.91 19.52 17.82
N ASN A 40 36.89 19.08 18.57
CA ASN A 40 35.48 19.23 18.19
C ASN A 40 35.06 20.70 18.05
N ARG A 41 35.55 21.60 18.93
CA ARG A 41 35.27 23.05 18.81
C ARG A 41 35.78 23.65 17.51
N ARG A 42 36.81 23.07 16.88
CA ARG A 42 37.37 23.54 15.60
C ARG A 42 36.60 22.99 14.39
N ALA A 43 35.79 21.98 14.54
CA ALA A 43 34.99 21.41 13.45
C ALA A 43 34.00 22.48 12.93
N PRO A 44 33.88 22.69 11.61
CA PRO A 44 33.02 23.74 11.04
C PRO A 44 31.56 23.62 11.48
N VAL A 45 31.02 22.43 11.59
CA VAL A 45 29.66 22.17 12.01
C VAL A 45 29.36 22.68 13.44
N ASN A 46 30.35 22.62 14.34
CA ASN A 46 30.19 23.08 15.72
C ASN A 46 30.33 24.60 15.88
N ARG A 47 30.56 25.34 14.79
CA ARG A 47 30.47 26.80 14.73
C ARG A 47 29.08 27.29 14.40
N LEU A 48 28.19 26.40 13.99
CA LEU A 48 26.80 26.75 13.74
C LEU A 48 26.10 27.15 15.06
N PRO A 49 25.19 28.12 15.00
CA PRO A 49 24.33 28.47 16.13
C PRO A 49 23.56 27.25 16.64
N TRP A 50 23.23 27.23 17.93
CA TRP A 50 22.55 26.10 18.57
C TRP A 50 21.18 25.80 17.98
N ASP A 51 20.43 26.83 17.58
CA ASP A 51 19.15 26.74 16.90
C ASP A 51 19.27 26.06 15.54
N VAL A 52 20.34 26.34 14.78
CA VAL A 52 20.62 25.69 13.50
C VAL A 52 21.02 24.22 13.69
N LEU A 53 21.90 23.94 14.66
CA LEU A 53 22.23 22.54 14.99
C LEU A 53 21.01 21.75 15.42
N ALA A 54 20.10 22.38 16.19
CA ALA A 54 18.89 21.75 16.64
C ALA A 54 17.94 21.35 15.49
N LEU A 55 18.04 21.95 14.30
CA LEU A 55 17.23 21.60 13.13
C LEU A 55 17.72 20.34 12.39
N ILE A 56 18.97 19.94 12.61
CA ILE A 56 19.56 18.79 11.90
C ILE A 56 18.66 17.53 11.94
N PRO A 57 18.06 17.13 13.09
CA PRO A 57 17.19 15.94 13.14
C PRO A 57 15.91 16.04 12.30
N ASP A 58 15.48 17.23 11.94
CA ASP A 58 14.23 17.42 11.19
C ASP A 58 14.35 17.03 9.72
N PHE A 59 15.59 16.87 9.23
CA PHE A 59 15.86 16.38 7.87
C PHE A 59 15.71 14.86 7.73
N TRP A 60 15.68 14.11 8.85
CA TRP A 60 15.41 12.67 8.81
C TRP A 60 13.92 12.38 8.96
N LYS A 61 13.42 11.46 8.15
CA LYS A 61 12.03 10.98 8.19
C LYS A 61 11.98 9.50 8.60
N GLY A 62 10.83 9.07 9.12
CA GLY A 62 10.55 7.67 9.42
C GLY A 62 11.49 7.04 10.46
N HIS A 63 11.80 5.77 10.27
CA HIS A 63 12.63 4.95 11.19
C HIS A 63 14.01 5.54 11.42
N LYS A 64 14.61 6.18 10.43
CA LYS A 64 15.94 6.81 10.55
C LYS A 64 15.96 7.90 11.63
N LYS A 65 14.88 8.65 11.80
CA LYS A 65 14.79 9.72 12.83
C LYS A 65 14.96 9.19 14.27
N ARG A 66 14.48 7.98 14.55
CA ARG A 66 14.53 7.37 15.89
C ARG A 66 15.95 7.02 16.34
N ARG A 67 16.73 6.38 15.44
CA ARG A 67 18.14 6.04 15.71
C ARG A 67 19.00 7.30 15.85
N VAL A 68 18.67 8.35 15.10
CA VAL A 68 19.40 9.62 15.07
C VAL A 68 19.42 10.30 16.44
N ALA A 69 18.35 10.25 17.24
CA ALA A 69 18.31 10.86 18.56
C ALA A 69 19.49 10.41 19.45
N ILE A 70 19.71 9.12 19.54
CA ILE A 70 20.81 8.55 20.34
C ILE A 70 22.16 8.91 19.71
N THR A 71 22.34 8.71 18.41
CA THR A 71 23.59 8.99 17.69
C THR A 71 24.02 10.43 17.91
N LEU A 72 23.13 11.40 17.78
CA LEU A 72 23.44 12.80 17.96
C LEU A 72 23.91 13.14 19.38
N THR A 73 23.37 12.46 20.41
CA THR A 73 23.84 12.66 21.78
C THR A 73 25.22 12.05 22.05
N HIS A 74 25.73 11.21 21.16
CA HIS A 74 27.06 10.57 21.26
C HIS A 74 28.15 11.28 20.45
N VAL A 75 27.83 12.32 19.65
CA VAL A 75 28.82 13.05 18.84
C VAL A 75 29.83 13.80 19.72
N CYS A 76 29.34 14.70 20.59
CA CYS A 76 30.18 15.45 21.54
C CYS A 76 29.32 16.03 22.67
N ARG A 77 29.97 16.64 23.68
CA ARG A 77 29.26 17.24 24.83
C ARG A 77 28.25 18.30 24.43
N THR A 78 28.63 19.23 23.55
CA THR A 78 27.74 20.30 23.05
C THR A 78 26.52 19.72 22.34
N TRP A 79 26.70 18.75 21.47
CA TRP A 79 25.60 18.09 20.78
C TRP A 79 24.69 17.34 21.76
N ARG A 80 25.27 16.65 22.73
CA ARG A 80 24.52 15.99 23.79
C ARG A 80 23.63 16.96 24.53
N GLU A 81 24.15 18.12 24.96
CA GLU A 81 23.37 19.15 25.67
C GLU A 81 22.22 19.67 24.82
N ILE A 82 22.48 19.99 23.54
CA ILE A 82 21.46 20.47 22.60
C ILE A 82 20.36 19.43 22.41
N PHE A 83 20.71 18.20 22.07
CA PHE A 83 19.73 17.19 21.69
C PHE A 83 19.02 16.54 22.89
N MET A 84 19.64 16.46 24.05
CA MET A 84 18.98 16.04 25.28
C MET A 84 17.94 17.06 25.74
N SER A 85 18.17 18.35 25.51
CA SER A 85 17.21 19.40 25.89
C SER A 85 16.00 19.48 24.95
N ARG A 86 16.10 18.93 23.74
CA ARG A 86 15.06 19.00 22.71
C ARG A 86 14.03 17.88 22.86
N ALA A 87 12.94 18.16 23.56
CA ALA A 87 11.89 17.20 23.87
C ALA A 87 11.28 16.51 22.62
N SER A 88 11.12 17.26 21.50
CA SER A 88 10.56 16.72 20.24
C SER A 88 11.42 15.65 19.55
N LEU A 89 12.67 15.50 19.94
CA LEU A 89 13.56 14.45 19.43
C LEU A 89 13.28 13.10 20.12
N TRP A 90 12.68 13.12 21.31
CA TRP A 90 12.42 11.96 22.16
C TRP A 90 10.97 11.51 22.14
N THR A 91 10.19 11.98 21.15
CA THR A 91 8.76 11.69 21.07
C THR A 91 8.43 10.41 20.31
N ASP A 92 9.35 9.91 19.50
CA ASP A 92 9.15 8.78 18.59
C ASP A 92 10.05 7.62 19.03
N PHE A 93 9.47 6.52 19.54
CA PHE A 93 10.27 5.40 20.02
C PHE A 93 9.57 4.06 20.02
N TYR A 94 10.38 2.98 19.96
CA TYR A 94 9.92 1.61 20.18
C TYR A 94 9.94 1.28 21.67
N CYS A 95 8.87 0.67 22.14
CA CYS A 95 8.74 0.19 23.50
C CYS A 95 9.30 -1.24 23.63
N ILE A 96 10.64 -1.40 23.49
CA ILE A 96 11.33 -2.70 23.51
C ILE A 96 11.93 -2.99 24.89
N ASP A 97 12.40 -1.95 25.56
CA ASP A 97 13.19 -2.03 26.80
C ASP A 97 12.68 -0.99 27.81
N ALA A 98 12.44 -1.44 29.06
CA ALA A 98 11.86 -0.59 30.11
C ALA A 98 12.73 0.64 30.42
N GLU A 99 14.05 0.47 30.47
CA GLU A 99 14.97 1.56 30.80
C GLU A 99 15.02 2.60 29.68
N LYS A 100 15.11 2.15 28.42
CA LYS A 100 15.06 3.04 27.26
C LYS A 100 13.72 3.76 27.17
N THR A 101 12.61 3.06 27.34
CA THR A 101 11.26 3.63 27.34
C THR A 101 11.14 4.74 28.36
N ARG A 102 11.60 4.50 29.61
CA ARG A 102 11.61 5.52 30.68
C ARG A 102 12.42 6.74 30.28
N VAL A 103 13.61 6.58 29.70
CA VAL A 103 14.46 7.68 29.24
C VAL A 103 13.76 8.52 28.17
N TYR A 104 13.08 7.89 27.19
CA TYR A 104 12.32 8.60 26.16
C TYR A 104 11.14 9.37 26.77
N LEU A 105 10.40 8.74 27.67
CA LEU A 105 9.27 9.38 28.37
C LEU A 105 9.70 10.59 29.21
N GLU A 106 10.81 10.50 29.94
CA GLU A 106 11.37 11.62 30.71
C GLU A 106 11.82 12.78 29.80
N ARG A 107 12.55 12.46 28.72
CA ARG A 107 13.11 13.47 27.81
C ARG A 107 12.07 14.12 26.90
N SER A 108 11.02 13.41 26.54
CA SER A 108 9.90 13.97 25.76
C SER A 108 9.05 14.96 26.55
N LYS A 109 9.21 15.06 27.88
CA LYS A 109 8.51 16.01 28.77
C LYS A 109 6.98 15.96 28.57
N SER A 110 6.36 17.09 28.21
CA SER A 110 4.91 17.22 27.96
C SER A 110 4.54 17.16 26.47
N VAL A 111 5.51 16.92 25.59
CA VAL A 111 5.23 16.86 24.14
C VAL A 111 4.47 15.57 23.80
N PRO A 112 3.48 15.63 22.89
CA PRO A 112 2.78 14.44 22.42
C PRO A 112 3.74 13.39 21.85
N ILE A 113 3.50 12.11 22.17
CA ILE A 113 4.39 10.98 21.86
C ILE A 113 3.79 10.02 20.86
N ASN A 114 4.66 9.36 20.10
CA ASN A 114 4.34 8.28 19.19
C ASN A 114 5.06 7.02 19.69
N ILE A 115 4.30 5.96 19.94
CA ILE A 115 4.80 4.71 20.49
C ILE A 115 4.60 3.59 19.47
N TRP A 116 5.64 2.80 19.23
CA TRP A 116 5.59 1.54 18.51
C TRP A 116 5.89 0.41 19.48
N LEU A 117 5.02 -0.56 19.49
CA LEU A 117 5.12 -1.75 20.31
C LEU A 117 5.06 -2.95 19.38
N GLU A 118 6.15 -3.69 19.31
CA GLU A 118 6.27 -4.91 18.52
C GLU A 118 6.66 -6.06 19.42
N ARG A 119 5.88 -7.14 19.41
CA ARG A 119 6.03 -8.31 20.28
C ARG A 119 5.74 -9.59 19.52
N GLU A 120 6.79 -10.28 19.15
CA GLU A 120 6.71 -11.61 18.54
C GLU A 120 6.76 -12.74 19.57
N GLN A 121 7.24 -12.47 20.78
CA GLN A 121 7.41 -13.45 21.85
C GLN A 121 6.81 -12.96 23.17
N GLY A 122 6.43 -13.91 24.04
CA GLY A 122 5.70 -13.70 25.28
C GLY A 122 6.12 -12.52 26.17
N LEU A 123 5.16 -11.98 26.93
CA LEU A 123 5.41 -10.93 27.93
C LEU A 123 6.49 -11.39 28.90
N LEU A 124 7.57 -10.64 28.98
CA LEU A 124 8.56 -10.82 30.03
C LEU A 124 7.99 -10.26 31.36
N PRO A 125 8.35 -10.82 32.53
CA PRO A 125 7.85 -10.36 33.83
C PRO A 125 8.05 -8.85 34.10
N ASN A 126 8.95 -8.19 33.36
CA ASN A 126 9.27 -6.78 33.47
C ASN A 126 9.01 -6.07 32.13
N ASP A 127 7.86 -6.33 31.49
CA ASP A 127 7.55 -5.71 30.20
C ASP A 127 7.48 -4.17 30.37
N PRO A 128 8.29 -3.41 29.60
CA PRO A 128 8.33 -1.95 29.68
C PRO A 128 7.00 -1.29 29.36
N PHE A 129 6.11 -2.03 28.74
CA PHE A 129 4.79 -1.56 28.36
C PHE A 129 3.84 -1.45 29.57
N LEU A 130 3.99 -2.35 30.55
CA LEU A 130 3.22 -2.34 31.79
C LEU A 130 3.60 -1.15 32.68
N ASP A 131 4.77 -0.57 32.45
CA ASP A 131 5.31 0.56 33.20
C ASP A 131 5.04 1.93 32.55
N ILE A 132 4.28 2.00 31.44
CA ILE A 132 3.93 3.30 30.87
C ILE A 132 3.02 4.06 31.83
N PRO A 133 3.49 5.16 32.42
CA PRO A 133 2.69 5.93 33.38
C PRO A 133 1.42 6.48 32.74
N SER A 134 0.32 6.55 33.50
CA SER A 134 -0.95 7.10 33.01
C SER A 134 -0.82 8.49 32.39
N HIS A 135 0.03 9.37 32.94
CA HIS A 135 0.30 10.69 32.40
C HIS A 135 0.99 10.69 31.02
N ALA A 136 1.64 9.59 30.64
CA ALA A 136 2.19 9.42 29.30
C ALA A 136 1.11 8.99 28.31
N ILE A 137 0.12 8.20 28.77
CA ILE A 137 -1.04 7.80 27.98
C ILE A 137 -1.86 9.04 27.56
N ASP A 138 -2.04 10.01 28.47
CA ASP A 138 -2.79 11.25 28.19
C ASP A 138 -2.21 12.08 27.03
N ARG A 139 -0.92 11.96 26.75
CA ARG A 139 -0.24 12.68 25.66
C ARG A 139 0.08 11.82 24.44
N LEU A 140 -0.49 10.61 24.38
CA LEU A 140 -0.32 9.71 23.25
C LEU A 140 -0.94 10.31 21.99
N LYS A 141 -0.14 10.44 20.93
CA LYS A 141 -0.55 10.98 19.62
C LYS A 141 -0.68 9.87 18.57
N SER A 142 0.24 8.91 18.59
CA SER A 142 0.23 7.75 17.70
C SER A 142 0.59 6.52 18.51
N LEU A 143 -0.15 5.46 18.31
CA LEU A 143 0.09 4.15 18.88
C LEU A 143 0.01 3.10 17.79
N CYS A 144 1.10 2.37 17.61
CA CYS A 144 1.18 1.20 16.76
C CYS A 144 1.53 0.00 17.63
N VAL A 145 0.70 -1.04 17.59
CA VAL A 145 0.86 -2.26 18.37
C VAL A 145 0.82 -3.43 17.43
N ARG A 146 1.90 -4.21 17.39
CA ARG A 146 1.95 -5.53 16.77
C ARG A 146 2.26 -6.54 17.86
N ALA A 147 1.33 -7.43 18.15
CA ALA A 147 1.47 -8.39 19.23
C ALA A 147 0.61 -9.63 18.99
N THR A 148 1.02 -10.76 19.55
CA THR A 148 0.20 -11.98 19.52
C THR A 148 -1.11 -11.81 20.31
N PRO A 149 -2.13 -12.67 20.08
CA PRO A 149 -3.45 -12.55 20.71
C PRO A 149 -3.42 -12.41 22.24
N ASP A 150 -2.64 -13.23 22.90
CA ASP A 150 -2.52 -13.24 24.38
C ASP A 150 -1.99 -11.91 24.92
N HIS A 151 -1.06 -11.30 24.22
CA HIS A 151 -0.46 -10.02 24.62
C HIS A 151 -1.38 -8.84 24.34
N LEU A 152 -2.21 -8.91 23.30
CA LEU A 152 -3.22 -7.89 23.03
C LEU A 152 -4.29 -7.83 24.10
N GLU A 153 -4.69 -8.97 24.67
CA GLU A 153 -5.64 -8.98 25.79
C GLU A 153 -5.07 -8.23 27.01
N ASP A 154 -3.83 -8.47 27.37
CA ASP A 154 -3.18 -7.73 28.45
C ASP A 154 -2.98 -6.26 28.13
N PHE A 155 -2.58 -5.94 26.89
CA PHE A 155 -2.48 -4.59 26.38
C PHE A 155 -3.78 -3.79 26.58
N THR A 156 -4.90 -4.35 26.18
CA THR A 156 -6.19 -3.65 26.24
C THR A 156 -6.62 -3.28 27.66
N LYS A 157 -6.18 -4.02 28.68
CA LYS A 157 -6.44 -3.74 30.10
C LYS A 157 -5.78 -2.44 30.58
N HIS A 158 -4.69 -2.01 29.94
CA HIS A 158 -3.97 -0.78 30.30
C HIS A 158 -4.51 0.49 29.62
N PHE A 159 -5.22 0.35 28.49
CA PHE A 159 -5.73 1.49 27.73
C PHE A 159 -7.23 1.75 27.95
N VAL A 160 -7.63 1.81 29.20
CA VAL A 160 -9.02 2.13 29.59
C VAL A 160 -9.28 3.62 29.76
N HIS A 161 -8.22 4.45 29.83
CA HIS A 161 -8.34 5.90 30.03
C HIS A 161 -8.43 6.66 28.70
N PRO A 162 -9.20 7.77 28.64
CA PRO A 162 -9.30 8.60 27.45
C PRO A 162 -7.93 9.13 26.98
N THR A 163 -7.71 9.14 25.68
CA THR A 163 -6.49 9.66 25.05
C THR A 163 -6.83 10.82 24.09
N PRO A 164 -7.00 12.05 24.61
CA PRO A 164 -7.56 13.16 23.86
C PRO A 164 -6.70 13.63 22.68
N PHE A 165 -5.43 13.25 22.63
CA PHE A 165 -4.50 13.61 21.55
C PHE A 165 -4.26 12.49 20.53
N LEU A 166 -4.87 11.32 20.70
CA LEU A 166 -4.65 10.16 19.85
C LEU A 166 -5.20 10.42 18.43
N LYS A 167 -4.29 10.48 17.46
CA LYS A 167 -4.61 10.72 16.04
C LYS A 167 -4.46 9.46 15.19
N THR A 168 -3.56 8.58 15.56
CA THR A 168 -3.27 7.35 14.83
C THR A 168 -3.30 6.17 15.77
N LEU A 169 -4.09 5.17 15.44
CA LEU A 169 -4.15 3.90 16.13
C LEU A 169 -3.98 2.78 15.12
N GLU A 170 -2.95 1.99 15.28
CA GLU A 170 -2.67 0.80 14.48
C GLU A 170 -2.52 -0.38 15.43
N ILE A 171 -3.33 -1.41 15.24
CA ILE A 171 -3.29 -2.64 16.03
C ILE A 171 -3.24 -3.81 15.06
N ASP A 172 -2.20 -4.63 15.22
CA ASP A 172 -2.01 -5.86 14.48
C ASP A 172 -1.87 -7.03 15.46
N GLY A 173 -2.78 -7.99 15.36
CA GLY A 173 -2.83 -9.19 16.18
C GLY A 173 -1.79 -10.27 15.83
N GLY A 174 -0.87 -9.93 14.91
CA GLY A 174 0.09 -10.89 14.37
C GLY A 174 -0.57 -11.86 13.39
N ALA A 175 0.24 -12.61 12.66
CA ALA A 175 -0.24 -13.73 11.87
C ALA A 175 -0.65 -14.84 12.84
N ALA A 176 -1.92 -14.88 13.21
CA ALA A 176 -2.47 -16.03 13.90
C ALA A 176 -2.35 -17.23 12.96
N ASP A 177 -1.72 -18.30 13.40
CA ASP A 177 -1.90 -19.58 12.75
C ASP A 177 -3.40 -19.84 12.62
N ILE A 178 -3.82 -20.51 11.54
CA ILE A 178 -5.25 -20.71 11.17
C ILE A 178 -6.10 -21.27 12.35
N HIS A 179 -5.45 -21.73 13.42
CA HIS A 179 -6.05 -22.34 14.62
C HIS A 179 -6.05 -21.42 15.86
N GLU A 180 -5.44 -20.24 15.82
CA GLU A 180 -5.43 -19.35 16.97
C GLU A 180 -6.71 -18.51 17.06
N THR A 181 -7.13 -18.21 18.29
CA THR A 181 -8.28 -17.35 18.57
C THR A 181 -7.93 -15.90 18.26
N ILE A 182 -8.67 -15.27 17.35
CA ILE A 182 -8.48 -13.86 17.04
C ILE A 182 -8.83 -13.01 18.27
N PRO A 183 -7.94 -12.11 18.72
CA PRO A 183 -8.18 -11.29 19.90
C PRO A 183 -9.32 -10.29 19.66
N VAL A 184 -10.16 -10.11 20.67
CA VAL A 184 -11.29 -9.18 20.61
C VAL A 184 -10.96 -7.89 21.34
N LEU A 185 -10.96 -6.78 20.61
CA LEU A 185 -10.75 -5.46 21.20
C LEU A 185 -11.99 -5.00 21.98
N PRO A 186 -11.87 -4.59 23.24
CA PRO A 186 -12.99 -4.15 24.05
C PRO A 186 -13.53 -2.81 23.54
N SER A 187 -14.86 -2.64 23.62
CA SER A 187 -15.53 -1.38 23.25
C SER A 187 -15.14 -0.19 24.14
N ALA A 188 -14.60 -0.44 25.33
CA ALA A 188 -14.13 0.55 26.28
C ALA A 188 -12.67 0.99 26.06
N LEU A 189 -12.02 0.53 24.99
CA LEU A 189 -10.66 0.93 24.67
C LEU A 189 -10.56 2.46 24.60
N PHE A 190 -9.57 3.05 25.29
CA PHE A 190 -9.39 4.50 25.45
C PHE A 190 -10.63 5.23 26.02
N GLY A 191 -11.37 4.58 26.93
CA GLY A 191 -12.61 5.13 27.50
C GLY A 191 -13.76 5.24 26.51
N GLY A 192 -13.66 4.62 25.33
CA GLY A 192 -14.65 4.69 24.26
C GLY A 192 -14.69 6.05 23.53
N ASP A 193 -13.79 6.99 23.85
CA ASP A 193 -13.69 8.28 23.16
C ASP A 193 -12.48 8.31 22.21
N LEU A 194 -12.77 8.17 20.93
CA LEU A 194 -11.81 8.21 19.83
C LEU A 194 -12.05 9.42 18.90
N SER A 195 -12.68 10.48 19.42
CA SER A 195 -13.08 11.67 18.66
C SER A 195 -11.93 12.41 17.98
N SER A 196 -10.71 12.32 18.53
CA SER A 196 -9.50 12.91 17.95
C SER A 196 -8.84 12.07 16.86
N LEU A 197 -9.28 10.82 16.69
CA LEU A 197 -8.66 9.85 15.78
C LEU A 197 -8.82 10.28 14.32
N ARG A 198 -7.74 10.15 13.56
CA ARG A 198 -7.69 10.43 12.12
C ARG A 198 -7.37 9.19 11.29
N LYS A 199 -6.55 8.30 11.81
CA LYS A 199 -6.18 7.04 11.19
C LYS A 199 -6.45 5.90 12.14
N LEU A 200 -7.19 4.90 11.69
CA LEU A 200 -7.46 3.63 12.38
C LEU A 200 -7.08 2.48 11.46
N CYS A 201 -6.19 1.63 11.93
CA CYS A 201 -5.74 0.45 11.22
C CYS A 201 -5.86 -0.76 12.16
N LEU A 202 -6.60 -1.77 11.75
CA LEU A 202 -6.87 -2.97 12.53
C LEU A 202 -6.59 -4.19 11.66
N HIS A 203 -5.57 -4.96 12.03
CA HIS A 203 -5.20 -6.21 11.35
C HIS A 203 -5.27 -7.37 12.34
N SER A 204 -5.80 -8.50 11.90
CA SER A 204 -5.86 -9.74 12.69
C SER A 204 -6.48 -9.55 14.08
N VAL A 205 -7.46 -8.67 14.20
CA VAL A 205 -8.20 -8.39 15.43
C VAL A 205 -9.70 -8.29 15.17
N CYS A 206 -10.49 -8.79 16.12
CA CYS A 206 -11.93 -8.59 16.14
C CYS A 206 -12.28 -7.34 16.93
N THR A 207 -13.29 -6.62 16.49
CA THR A 207 -13.77 -5.44 17.20
C THR A 207 -15.29 -5.35 17.13
N GLN A 208 -15.90 -4.84 18.18
CA GLN A 208 -17.32 -4.51 18.19
C GLN A 208 -17.50 -3.09 17.62
N LEU A 209 -17.50 -2.98 16.30
CA LEU A 209 -17.91 -1.74 15.63
C LEU A 209 -19.43 -1.52 15.82
N PRO A 210 -19.91 -0.26 15.81
CA PRO A 210 -19.16 0.99 15.65
C PRO A 210 -18.67 1.55 16.99
N TRP A 211 -17.40 1.97 17.05
CA TRP A 211 -16.98 2.87 18.11
C TRP A 211 -17.63 4.25 17.93
N ARG A 212 -17.95 4.93 19.04
CA ARG A 212 -18.65 6.20 18.97
C ARG A 212 -17.70 7.36 18.62
N ASN A 213 -18.27 8.43 18.02
CA ASN A 213 -17.59 9.70 17.79
C ASN A 213 -16.37 9.67 16.84
N MET A 214 -16.45 8.92 15.73
CA MET A 214 -15.40 8.87 14.72
C MET A 214 -15.41 10.04 13.71
N ASN A 215 -15.99 11.18 14.09
CA ASN A 215 -16.24 12.30 13.16
C ASN A 215 -14.99 12.90 12.50
N ASN A 216 -13.81 12.69 13.07
CA ASN A 216 -12.54 13.20 12.53
C ASN A 216 -11.73 12.16 11.77
N LEU A 217 -12.23 10.91 11.70
CA LEU A 217 -11.54 9.83 11.02
C LEU A 217 -11.49 10.08 9.51
N THR A 218 -10.28 10.02 8.95
CA THR A 218 -10.02 10.22 7.53
C THR A 218 -9.50 8.95 6.85
N SER A 219 -8.85 8.06 7.59
CA SER A 219 -8.30 6.82 7.06
C SER A 219 -8.70 5.64 7.94
N PHE A 220 -9.24 4.61 7.32
CA PHE A 220 -9.66 3.36 7.96
C PHE A 220 -9.09 2.17 7.20
N ALA A 221 -8.43 1.26 7.92
CA ALA A 221 -8.03 -0.02 7.41
C ALA A 221 -8.50 -1.14 8.35
N LEU A 222 -9.08 -2.18 7.76
CA LEU A 222 -9.48 -3.40 8.45
C LEU A 222 -8.96 -4.59 7.64
N GLY A 223 -8.21 -5.50 8.27
CA GLY A 223 -7.60 -6.58 7.51
C GLY A 223 -7.37 -7.87 8.28
N PHE A 224 -7.23 -8.95 7.49
CA PHE A 224 -6.83 -10.29 7.93
C PHE A 224 -7.71 -10.88 9.04
N VAL A 225 -9.02 -10.70 8.95
CA VAL A 225 -9.97 -11.27 9.89
C VAL A 225 -10.47 -12.60 9.32
N SER A 226 -9.89 -13.71 9.77
CA SER A 226 -10.17 -15.06 9.24
C SER A 226 -11.58 -15.57 9.56
N GLN A 227 -12.29 -14.93 10.48
CA GLN A 227 -13.68 -15.25 10.80
C GLN A 227 -14.58 -14.02 10.57
N PRO A 228 -15.78 -14.21 10.04
CA PRO A 228 -16.71 -13.11 9.80
C PRO A 228 -17.26 -12.57 11.13
N THR A 229 -16.51 -11.65 11.74
CA THR A 229 -16.83 -11.07 13.05
C THR A 229 -17.59 -9.75 12.95
N VAL A 230 -17.57 -9.14 11.76
CA VAL A 230 -18.21 -7.85 11.51
C VAL A 230 -19.29 -8.02 10.43
N SER A 231 -20.53 -7.64 10.73
CA SER A 231 -21.60 -7.66 9.74
C SER A 231 -21.52 -6.44 8.81
N ILE A 232 -22.09 -6.57 7.60
CA ILE A 232 -22.23 -5.43 6.66
C ILE A 232 -22.92 -4.25 7.37
N GLY A 233 -23.96 -4.51 8.16
CA GLY A 233 -24.66 -3.48 8.92
C GLY A 233 -23.72 -2.71 9.86
N GLN A 234 -22.83 -3.39 10.57
CA GLN A 234 -21.86 -2.74 11.46
C GLN A 234 -20.84 -1.90 10.69
N ILE A 235 -20.39 -2.35 9.51
CA ILE A 235 -19.51 -1.54 8.65
C ILE A 235 -20.25 -0.30 8.16
N LEU A 236 -21.50 -0.42 7.74
CA LEU A 236 -22.31 0.71 7.31
C LEU A 236 -22.55 1.71 8.45
N ASP A 237 -22.88 1.22 9.66
CA ASP A 237 -23.02 2.07 10.86
C ASP A 237 -21.72 2.80 11.18
N PHE A 238 -20.59 2.13 11.02
CA PHE A 238 -19.28 2.74 11.20
C PHE A 238 -19.00 3.83 10.15
N PHE A 239 -19.28 3.58 8.87
CA PHE A 239 -19.12 4.57 7.82
C PHE A 239 -20.00 5.81 8.02
N GLU A 240 -21.24 5.63 8.47
CA GLU A 240 -22.11 6.75 8.85
C GLU A 240 -21.56 7.56 10.03
N SER A 241 -20.90 6.89 10.98
CA SER A 241 -20.27 7.55 12.13
C SER A 241 -18.98 8.30 11.78
N ALA A 242 -18.40 8.03 10.60
CA ALA A 242 -17.13 8.58 10.12
C ALA A 242 -17.28 9.34 8.79
N PRO A 243 -18.05 10.44 8.74
CA PRO A 243 -18.41 11.12 7.49
C PRO A 243 -17.24 11.77 6.74
N ARG A 244 -16.06 11.88 7.36
CA ARG A 244 -14.86 12.48 6.77
C ARG A 244 -13.88 11.46 6.19
N LEU A 245 -14.28 10.20 6.06
CA LEU A 245 -13.44 9.17 5.47
C LEU A 245 -13.01 9.56 4.05
N THR A 246 -11.70 9.56 3.84
CA THR A 246 -11.06 9.78 2.55
C THR A 246 -10.43 8.50 2.01
N ASP A 247 -9.97 7.62 2.89
CA ASP A 247 -9.24 6.41 2.56
C ASP A 247 -9.81 5.23 3.34
N VAL A 248 -10.29 4.23 2.62
CA VAL A 248 -10.84 2.99 3.18
C VAL A 248 -10.11 1.81 2.56
N ASN A 249 -9.57 0.94 3.42
CA ASN A 249 -8.86 -0.26 3.02
C ASN A 249 -9.41 -1.47 3.78
N LEU A 250 -10.01 -2.42 3.06
CA LEU A 250 -10.58 -3.65 3.60
C LEU A 250 -9.80 -4.83 3.02
N LEU A 251 -8.93 -5.44 3.83
CA LEU A 251 -8.03 -6.52 3.42
C LEU A 251 -8.52 -7.84 4.02
N SER A 252 -8.99 -8.76 3.19
CA SER A 252 -9.50 -10.06 3.64
C SER A 252 -10.54 -9.94 4.78
N ALA A 253 -11.22 -8.80 4.85
CA ALA A 253 -12.32 -8.59 5.77
C ALA A 253 -13.58 -9.19 5.15
N ALA A 254 -14.03 -10.30 5.73
CA ALA A 254 -15.23 -11.01 5.30
C ALA A 254 -16.45 -10.58 6.13
N PRO A 255 -17.22 -9.56 5.71
CA PRO A 255 -18.41 -9.19 6.45
C PRO A 255 -19.50 -10.28 6.32
N THR A 256 -20.13 -10.64 7.44
CA THR A 256 -21.27 -11.55 7.39
C THR A 256 -22.50 -10.90 6.76
N LEU A 257 -23.24 -11.73 6.01
CA LEU A 257 -24.55 -11.38 5.49
C LEU A 257 -25.51 -11.03 6.64
N GLY A 258 -25.97 -9.80 6.67
CA GLY A 258 -27.13 -9.39 7.44
C GLY A 258 -28.06 -8.69 6.46
N ALA A 259 -29.35 -9.06 6.44
CA ALA A 259 -30.32 -8.42 5.57
C ALA A 259 -30.39 -6.91 5.84
N GLN A 260 -29.86 -6.12 4.93
CA GLN A 260 -29.85 -4.64 4.96
C GLN A 260 -30.52 -4.08 3.70
N GLU A 261 -31.64 -4.71 3.27
CA GLU A 261 -32.35 -4.31 2.06
C GLU A 261 -32.66 -2.81 2.05
N GLY A 262 -32.24 -2.12 0.98
CA GLY A 262 -32.57 -0.73 0.71
C GLY A 262 -31.74 0.34 1.44
N ARG A 263 -30.77 -0.03 2.30
CA ARG A 263 -29.89 0.95 2.96
C ARG A 263 -28.70 1.30 2.06
N SER A 264 -28.38 2.59 1.95
CA SER A 264 -27.17 3.05 1.28
C SER A 264 -26.48 4.15 2.09
N VAL A 265 -25.15 4.13 2.09
CA VAL A 265 -24.30 5.08 2.81
C VAL A 265 -23.46 5.87 1.82
N SER A 266 -23.50 7.20 1.93
CA SER A 266 -22.72 8.09 1.08
C SER A 266 -21.39 8.45 1.75
N LEU A 267 -20.29 8.10 1.08
CA LEU A 267 -18.93 8.45 1.50
C LEU A 267 -18.44 9.71 0.75
N SER A 268 -19.07 10.86 0.99
CA SER A 268 -18.91 12.09 0.20
C SER A 268 -17.48 12.64 0.09
N HIS A 269 -16.59 12.25 1.00
CA HIS A 269 -15.19 12.68 1.01
C HIS A 269 -14.21 11.58 0.55
N LEU A 270 -14.73 10.42 0.16
CA LEU A 270 -13.90 9.28 -0.23
C LEU A 270 -13.03 9.61 -1.44
N LYS A 271 -11.76 9.29 -1.33
CA LYS A 271 -10.76 9.40 -2.41
C LYS A 271 -10.28 8.03 -2.85
N ARG A 272 -10.10 7.11 -1.91
CA ARG A 272 -9.62 5.76 -2.18
C ARG A 272 -10.44 4.72 -1.41
N LEU A 273 -10.89 3.71 -2.13
CA LEU A 273 -11.53 2.52 -1.59
C LEU A 273 -10.78 1.30 -2.13
N ASN A 274 -10.13 0.57 -1.27
CA ASN A 274 -9.49 -0.69 -1.61
C ASN A 274 -10.21 -1.82 -0.88
N ILE A 275 -10.60 -2.85 -1.61
CA ILE A 275 -11.19 -4.08 -1.06
C ILE A 275 -10.39 -5.24 -1.62
N CYS A 276 -9.71 -5.98 -0.76
CA CYS A 276 -8.90 -7.13 -1.14
C CYS A 276 -9.34 -8.36 -0.34
N GLY A 277 -9.33 -9.55 -0.96
CA GLY A 277 -9.59 -10.81 -0.27
C GLY A 277 -10.45 -11.80 -1.03
N SER A 278 -10.87 -12.86 -0.34
CA SER A 278 -11.60 -14.01 -0.93
C SER A 278 -13.13 -13.89 -0.87
N GLN A 279 -13.68 -12.84 -0.22
CA GLN A 279 -15.12 -12.71 -0.03
C GLN A 279 -15.76 -11.77 -1.05
N PRO A 280 -17.05 -12.03 -1.43
CA PRO A 280 -17.77 -11.22 -2.40
C PRO A 280 -17.95 -9.75 -1.95
N PRO A 281 -17.30 -8.78 -2.60
CA PRO A 281 -17.43 -7.38 -2.24
C PRO A 281 -18.74 -6.75 -2.70
N SER A 282 -19.44 -7.35 -3.67
CA SER A 282 -20.70 -6.83 -4.24
C SER A 282 -21.73 -6.48 -3.18
N LEU A 283 -21.84 -7.32 -2.15
CA LEU A 283 -22.80 -7.13 -1.06
C LEU A 283 -22.58 -5.82 -0.29
N LEU A 284 -21.30 -5.43 -0.08
CA LEU A 284 -20.97 -4.14 0.52
C LEU A 284 -21.11 -3.00 -0.49
N LEU A 285 -20.64 -3.21 -1.72
CA LEU A 285 -20.65 -2.20 -2.77
C LEU A 285 -22.05 -1.74 -3.15
N ASP A 286 -23.05 -2.63 -3.09
CA ASP A 286 -24.45 -2.30 -3.35
C ASP A 286 -25.02 -1.27 -2.37
N HIS A 287 -24.40 -1.16 -1.18
CA HIS A 287 -24.80 -0.23 -0.12
C HIS A 287 -23.96 1.07 -0.08
N LEU A 288 -22.96 1.22 -0.96
CA LEU A 288 -22.08 2.39 -0.96
C LEU A 288 -22.39 3.33 -2.12
N ILE A 289 -22.46 4.62 -1.82
CA ILE A 289 -22.47 5.68 -2.83
C ILE A 289 -21.07 6.26 -2.91
N ILE A 290 -20.39 5.96 -4.03
CA ILE A 290 -19.00 6.37 -4.29
C ILE A 290 -19.01 7.71 -5.03
N PRO A 291 -18.36 8.75 -4.48
CA PRO A 291 -18.43 10.11 -5.05
C PRO A 291 -17.56 10.26 -6.30
N VAL A 292 -17.82 11.35 -7.01
CA VAL A 292 -16.95 11.84 -8.10
C VAL A 292 -15.54 12.10 -7.57
N GLY A 293 -14.52 11.70 -8.34
CA GLY A 293 -13.11 11.85 -7.99
C GLY A 293 -12.53 10.69 -7.18
N ALA A 294 -13.34 9.73 -6.75
CA ALA A 294 -12.86 8.58 -6.00
C ALA A 294 -12.22 7.53 -6.91
N GLN A 295 -11.21 6.84 -6.36
CA GLN A 295 -10.62 5.63 -6.90
C GLN A 295 -11.12 4.45 -6.09
N ALA A 296 -11.73 3.45 -6.73
CA ALA A 296 -12.13 2.21 -6.11
C ALA A 296 -11.37 1.06 -6.77
N LEU A 297 -10.68 0.27 -5.95
CA LEU A 297 -9.90 -0.88 -6.39
C LEU A 297 -10.36 -2.12 -5.62
N ILE A 298 -10.67 -3.18 -6.37
CA ILE A 298 -11.10 -4.45 -5.84
C ILE A 298 -10.12 -5.52 -6.31
N ALA A 299 -9.44 -6.17 -5.38
CA ALA A 299 -8.51 -7.25 -5.64
C ALA A 299 -8.99 -8.52 -4.93
N LEU A 300 -9.28 -9.56 -5.68
CA LEU A 300 -9.81 -10.82 -5.17
C LEU A 300 -8.83 -11.97 -5.38
N ASP A 301 -8.76 -12.87 -4.41
CA ASP A 301 -7.93 -14.06 -4.55
C ASP A 301 -8.54 -15.02 -5.57
N SER A 302 -9.88 -15.15 -5.58
CA SER A 302 -10.63 -15.93 -6.57
C SER A 302 -11.99 -15.30 -6.84
N VAL A 303 -12.52 -15.50 -8.04
CA VAL A 303 -13.86 -15.05 -8.43
C VAL A 303 -14.61 -16.24 -9.02
N ASP A 304 -15.60 -16.74 -8.33
CA ASP A 304 -16.44 -17.81 -8.83
C ASP A 304 -17.58 -17.29 -9.72
N HIS A 305 -18.13 -16.14 -9.36
CA HIS A 305 -19.21 -15.49 -10.09
C HIS A 305 -18.99 -13.97 -10.21
N ILE A 306 -19.22 -13.44 -11.39
CA ILE A 306 -19.09 -12.00 -11.67
C ILE A 306 -20.04 -11.15 -10.80
N ASP A 307 -21.20 -11.67 -10.47
CA ASP A 307 -22.18 -10.99 -9.62
C ASP A 307 -21.67 -10.77 -8.18
N ASP A 308 -20.65 -11.51 -7.81
CA ASP A 308 -20.02 -11.38 -6.49
C ASP A 308 -19.03 -10.23 -6.43
N VAL A 309 -18.58 -9.75 -7.60
CA VAL A 309 -17.53 -8.71 -7.71
C VAL A 309 -18.11 -7.34 -7.99
N LEU A 310 -19.00 -7.26 -8.97
CA LEU A 310 -19.50 -6.00 -9.48
C LEU A 310 -20.77 -5.56 -8.73
N PRO A 311 -20.92 -4.25 -8.45
CA PRO A 311 -22.14 -3.74 -7.83
C PRO A 311 -23.34 -3.97 -8.74
N ARG A 312 -24.48 -4.36 -8.16
CA ARG A 312 -25.75 -4.53 -8.87
C ARG A 312 -26.34 -3.20 -9.30
N SER A 313 -26.01 -2.12 -8.58
CA SER A 313 -26.50 -0.76 -8.83
C SER A 313 -25.35 0.16 -9.25
N PRO A 314 -24.90 0.12 -10.51
CA PRO A 314 -23.75 0.94 -10.97
C PRO A 314 -23.99 2.45 -10.84
N ASN A 315 -25.24 2.90 -10.77
CA ASN A 315 -25.59 4.30 -10.54
C ASN A 315 -25.08 4.88 -9.22
N ASN A 316 -24.79 4.03 -8.24
CA ASN A 316 -24.19 4.43 -6.96
C ASN A 316 -22.70 4.80 -7.12
N PHE A 317 -22.10 4.46 -8.25
CA PHE A 317 -20.70 4.73 -8.54
C PHE A 317 -20.56 5.98 -9.42
N GLN A 318 -20.70 7.16 -8.83
CA GLN A 318 -20.62 8.43 -9.54
C GLN A 318 -19.25 8.67 -10.18
N ASN A 319 -18.19 8.04 -9.65
CA ASN A 319 -16.85 8.05 -10.21
C ASN A 319 -16.74 7.33 -11.57
N LEU A 320 -17.72 6.48 -11.92
CA LEU A 320 -17.77 5.76 -13.21
C LEU A 320 -18.60 6.48 -14.28
N SER A 321 -19.18 7.62 -13.97
CA SER A 321 -19.86 8.41 -15.00
C SER A 321 -18.86 8.94 -16.01
N ASN A 322 -19.15 8.73 -17.32
CA ASN A 322 -18.30 9.15 -18.44
C ASN A 322 -16.93 8.42 -18.49
N ILE A 323 -16.93 7.10 -18.47
CA ILE A 323 -15.73 6.29 -18.69
C ILE A 323 -15.12 6.66 -20.04
N SER A 324 -13.86 7.10 -20.04
CA SER A 324 -13.12 7.51 -21.23
C SER A 324 -12.03 6.53 -21.65
N GLU A 325 -11.52 5.76 -20.70
CA GLU A 325 -10.43 4.80 -20.88
C GLU A 325 -10.73 3.49 -20.17
N ILE A 326 -10.45 2.38 -20.83
CA ILE A 326 -10.60 1.03 -20.32
C ILE A 326 -9.26 0.32 -20.51
N SER A 327 -8.72 -0.29 -19.45
CA SER A 327 -7.52 -1.12 -19.50
C SER A 327 -7.87 -2.53 -19.03
N LEU A 328 -7.50 -3.52 -19.81
CA LEU A 328 -7.73 -4.94 -19.59
C LEU A 328 -6.38 -5.64 -19.60
N GLN A 329 -6.06 -6.36 -18.54
CA GLN A 329 -4.81 -7.13 -18.45
C GLN A 329 -5.15 -8.58 -18.15
N PHE A 330 -4.73 -9.46 -19.04
CA PHE A 330 -4.89 -10.89 -18.92
C PHE A 330 -3.50 -11.51 -18.83
N ARG A 331 -3.13 -11.97 -17.64
CA ARG A 331 -1.85 -12.66 -17.40
C ARG A 331 -2.13 -14.04 -16.82
N SER A 332 -1.20 -14.97 -16.95
CA SER A 332 -1.35 -16.37 -16.57
C SER A 332 -1.95 -16.62 -15.18
N PHE A 333 -1.72 -15.72 -14.25
CA PHE A 333 -2.21 -15.82 -12.86
C PHE A 333 -2.96 -14.59 -12.37
N ASN A 334 -3.20 -13.59 -13.23
CA ASN A 334 -3.85 -12.37 -12.80
C ASN A 334 -4.66 -11.75 -13.94
N THR A 335 -5.91 -11.43 -13.65
CA THR A 335 -6.77 -10.64 -14.54
C THR A 335 -7.06 -9.32 -13.86
N CYS A 336 -6.80 -8.22 -14.55
CA CYS A 336 -7.08 -6.89 -14.04
C CYS A 336 -7.90 -6.09 -15.07
N MET A 337 -8.95 -5.44 -14.60
CA MET A 337 -9.74 -4.48 -15.38
C MET A 337 -9.68 -3.13 -14.69
N ARG A 338 -9.53 -2.08 -15.46
CA ARG A 338 -9.58 -0.70 -14.96
C ARG A 338 -10.40 0.19 -15.86
N PHE A 339 -11.35 0.87 -15.28
CA PHE A 339 -12.19 1.88 -15.93
C PHE A 339 -11.80 3.24 -15.40
N THR A 340 -11.41 4.14 -16.29
CA THR A 340 -10.94 5.49 -15.92
C THR A 340 -11.72 6.54 -16.69
N GLY A 341 -12.08 7.59 -16.00
CA GLY A 341 -12.75 8.75 -16.57
C GLY A 341 -12.39 10.04 -15.83
N PRO A 342 -12.90 11.18 -16.26
CA PRO A 342 -12.67 12.47 -15.61
C PRO A 342 -13.21 12.48 -14.17
N ASN A 343 -14.13 11.58 -13.86
CA ASN A 343 -14.83 11.48 -12.57
C ASN A 343 -14.22 10.44 -11.63
N GLY A 344 -13.14 9.75 -11.99
CA GLY A 344 -12.43 8.82 -11.13
C GLY A 344 -12.07 7.50 -11.81
N THR A 345 -11.75 6.51 -11.00
CA THR A 345 -11.29 5.20 -11.46
C THR A 345 -11.98 4.08 -10.69
N PHE A 346 -12.25 2.99 -11.37
CA PHE A 346 -12.66 1.72 -10.78
C PHE A 346 -11.82 0.60 -11.37
N GLY A 347 -11.23 -0.22 -10.51
CA GLY A 347 -10.41 -1.35 -10.90
C GLY A 347 -10.88 -2.64 -10.24
N VAL A 348 -10.79 -3.73 -10.97
CA VAL A 348 -10.99 -5.10 -10.46
C VAL A 348 -9.81 -5.95 -10.88
N GLY A 349 -9.19 -6.63 -9.92
CA GLY A 349 -8.15 -7.62 -10.15
C GLY A 349 -8.52 -8.96 -9.51
N SER A 350 -8.15 -10.07 -10.15
CA SER A 350 -8.30 -11.41 -9.59
C SER A 350 -7.07 -12.25 -9.90
N ARG A 351 -6.54 -12.95 -8.87
CA ARG A 351 -5.39 -13.87 -9.04
C ARG A 351 -5.81 -15.22 -9.62
N PHE A 352 -6.96 -15.74 -9.21
CA PHE A 352 -7.49 -17.02 -9.66
C PHE A 352 -8.98 -16.81 -9.96
N GLY A 353 -9.38 -16.93 -11.19
CA GLY A 353 -10.76 -16.71 -11.55
C GLY A 353 -11.25 -17.61 -12.67
N PRO A 354 -12.57 -17.73 -12.79
CA PRO A 354 -13.18 -18.29 -13.98
C PRO A 354 -12.76 -17.46 -15.19
N ASP A 355 -13.11 -17.93 -16.37
CA ASP A 355 -12.82 -17.29 -17.63
C ASP A 355 -12.77 -15.73 -17.54
N PRO A 356 -11.57 -15.12 -17.65
CA PRO A 356 -11.41 -13.70 -17.52
C PRO A 356 -12.24 -12.90 -18.54
N THR A 357 -12.51 -13.48 -19.69
CA THR A 357 -13.32 -12.88 -20.74
C THR A 357 -14.75 -12.64 -20.29
N ARG A 358 -15.32 -13.60 -19.55
CA ARG A 358 -16.68 -13.46 -19.00
C ARG A 358 -16.75 -12.34 -17.96
N LEU A 359 -15.71 -12.16 -17.15
CA LEU A 359 -15.64 -11.04 -16.20
C LEU A 359 -15.68 -9.70 -16.93
N VAL A 360 -14.90 -9.59 -18.01
CA VAL A 360 -14.81 -8.36 -18.81
C VAL A 360 -16.11 -8.08 -19.54
N THR A 361 -16.68 -9.06 -20.24
CA THR A 361 -17.95 -8.86 -20.99
C THR A 361 -19.08 -8.41 -20.08
N CYS A 362 -19.27 -9.07 -18.92
CA CYS A 362 -20.25 -8.66 -17.93
C CYS A 362 -20.01 -7.26 -17.38
N ALA A 363 -18.74 -6.85 -17.19
CA ALA A 363 -18.42 -5.51 -16.73
C ALA A 363 -18.75 -4.46 -17.80
N LEU A 364 -18.42 -4.75 -19.06
CA LEU A 364 -18.72 -3.86 -20.19
C LEU A 364 -20.24 -3.74 -20.45
N GLU A 365 -21.03 -4.77 -20.18
CA GLU A 365 -22.49 -4.74 -20.23
C GLU A 365 -23.11 -3.91 -19.09
N ARG A 366 -22.51 -3.95 -17.90
CA ARG A 366 -23.03 -3.25 -16.72
C ARG A 366 -22.69 -1.77 -16.66
N PHE A 367 -21.49 -1.41 -17.11
CA PHE A 367 -21.02 -0.03 -17.08
C PHE A 367 -21.28 0.66 -18.43
N ASP A 368 -21.72 1.92 -18.37
CA ASP A 368 -21.86 2.73 -19.58
C ASP A 368 -20.49 3.07 -20.18
N THR A 369 -20.08 2.29 -21.17
CA THR A 369 -18.84 2.46 -21.91
C THR A 369 -19.03 3.27 -23.19
N SER A 370 -20.21 3.84 -23.43
CA SER A 370 -20.53 4.61 -24.65
C SER A 370 -19.61 5.81 -24.89
N CYS A 371 -19.02 6.35 -23.82
CA CYS A 371 -18.05 7.45 -23.88
C CYS A 371 -16.59 7.00 -24.01
N ALA A 372 -16.31 5.69 -24.02
CA ALA A 372 -14.95 5.17 -24.07
C ALA A 372 -14.25 5.56 -25.39
N GLN A 373 -13.09 6.21 -25.25
CA GLN A 373 -12.26 6.67 -26.38
C GLN A 373 -10.96 5.88 -26.48
N ARG A 374 -10.51 5.26 -25.39
CA ARG A 374 -9.28 4.46 -25.36
C ARG A 374 -9.56 3.10 -24.74
N LEU A 375 -9.12 2.06 -25.43
CA LEU A 375 -9.08 0.69 -24.93
C LEU A 375 -7.65 0.18 -25.00
N GLU A 376 -7.15 -0.32 -23.90
CA GLU A 376 -5.86 -0.97 -23.78
C GLU A 376 -6.06 -2.42 -23.34
N ILE A 377 -5.46 -3.35 -24.07
CA ILE A 377 -5.57 -4.78 -23.85
C ILE A 377 -4.16 -5.35 -23.77
N GLU A 378 -3.85 -5.99 -22.67
CA GLU A 378 -2.64 -6.80 -22.50
C GLU A 378 -3.07 -8.26 -22.38
N ASP A 379 -2.62 -9.11 -23.28
CA ASP A 379 -3.08 -10.50 -23.39
C ASP A 379 -1.94 -11.49 -23.48
N ASP A 380 -2.09 -12.62 -22.77
CA ASP A 380 -1.24 -13.80 -22.84
C ASP A 380 -1.91 -14.97 -23.62
N GLY A 381 -2.77 -14.66 -24.60
CA GLY A 381 -3.41 -15.65 -25.46
C GLY A 381 -4.77 -16.17 -24.95
N ARG A 382 -5.43 -15.44 -24.05
CA ARG A 382 -6.73 -15.83 -23.44
C ARG A 382 -7.95 -15.14 -23.98
N ILE A 383 -7.78 -14.23 -24.93
CA ILE A 383 -8.91 -13.46 -25.49
C ILE A 383 -9.81 -14.35 -26.33
N THR A 384 -11.11 -14.26 -26.10
CA THR A 384 -12.15 -14.99 -26.81
C THR A 384 -12.97 -14.10 -27.73
N ASN A 385 -13.77 -14.71 -28.62
CA ASN A 385 -14.68 -14.03 -29.53
C ASN A 385 -15.69 -13.09 -28.82
N GLU A 386 -16.03 -13.36 -27.58
CA GLU A 386 -16.95 -12.54 -26.79
C GLU A 386 -16.42 -11.12 -26.53
N LEU A 387 -15.10 -10.98 -26.33
CA LEU A 387 -14.47 -9.67 -26.19
C LEU A 387 -14.53 -8.87 -27.50
N HIS A 388 -14.44 -9.55 -28.64
CA HIS A 388 -14.58 -8.88 -29.94
C HIS A 388 -15.98 -8.21 -30.08
N GLU A 389 -17.05 -8.88 -29.65
CA GLU A 389 -18.40 -8.31 -29.66
C GLU A 389 -18.50 -7.10 -28.73
N ALA A 390 -17.90 -7.18 -27.54
CA ALA A 390 -17.86 -6.06 -26.61
C ALA A 390 -17.10 -4.84 -27.20
N ILE A 391 -15.97 -5.06 -27.86
CA ILE A 391 -15.23 -3.98 -28.55
C ILE A 391 -16.06 -3.34 -29.67
N ARG A 392 -16.81 -4.13 -30.44
CA ARG A 392 -17.69 -3.63 -31.50
C ARG A 392 -18.72 -2.64 -30.99
N SER A 393 -19.23 -2.85 -29.78
CA SER A 393 -20.24 -1.95 -29.17
C SER A 393 -19.70 -0.57 -28.83
N MET A 394 -18.35 -0.38 -28.85
CA MET A 394 -17.70 0.88 -28.48
C MET A 394 -17.64 1.88 -29.65
N ALA A 395 -18.78 2.47 -30.01
CA ALA A 395 -18.90 3.37 -31.17
C ALA A 395 -18.01 4.64 -31.08
N ASN A 396 -17.57 5.05 -29.90
CA ASN A 396 -16.73 6.24 -29.70
C ASN A 396 -15.25 5.95 -29.54
N LEU A 397 -14.84 4.69 -29.66
CA LEU A 397 -13.43 4.28 -29.51
C LEU A 397 -12.56 4.95 -30.57
N ARG A 398 -11.51 5.66 -30.13
CA ARG A 398 -10.54 6.36 -30.99
C ARG A 398 -9.17 5.71 -30.99
N THR A 399 -8.78 5.13 -29.89
CA THR A 399 -7.47 4.48 -29.72
C THR A 399 -7.66 3.07 -29.20
N LEU A 400 -7.09 2.12 -29.91
CA LEU A 400 -6.98 0.72 -29.47
C LEU A 400 -5.50 0.40 -29.31
N LYS A 401 -5.10 -0.02 -28.11
CA LYS A 401 -3.78 -0.56 -27.83
C LYS A 401 -3.91 -2.03 -27.47
N ILE A 402 -3.13 -2.87 -28.12
CA ILE A 402 -3.06 -4.29 -27.88
C ILE A 402 -1.60 -4.67 -27.64
N SER A 403 -1.33 -5.37 -26.55
CA SER A 403 -0.01 -5.90 -26.21
C SER A 403 -0.14 -7.39 -25.99
N CYS A 404 0.50 -8.19 -26.84
CA CYS A 404 0.52 -9.64 -26.78
C CYS A 404 1.90 -10.12 -26.30
N PHE A 405 1.93 -10.98 -25.29
CA PHE A 405 3.17 -11.42 -24.64
C PHE A 405 3.57 -12.86 -24.97
N ASP A 406 2.69 -13.67 -25.56
CA ASP A 406 2.92 -15.06 -25.92
C ASP A 406 2.72 -15.32 -27.43
N ASP A 407 3.13 -16.51 -27.88
CA ASP A 407 3.06 -16.98 -29.28
C ASP A 407 1.63 -17.12 -29.86
N SER A 408 0.61 -16.82 -29.08
CA SER A 408 -0.79 -16.80 -29.51
C SER A 408 -1.24 -15.36 -29.74
N PRO A 409 -0.96 -14.76 -30.87
CA PRO A 409 -1.31 -13.38 -31.14
C PRO A 409 -2.82 -13.20 -31.12
N PHE A 410 -3.28 -12.15 -30.46
CA PHE A 410 -4.65 -11.64 -30.64
C PHE A 410 -4.91 -11.48 -32.14
N SER A 411 -5.81 -12.29 -32.69
CA SER A 411 -6.09 -12.26 -34.11
C SER A 411 -6.82 -10.95 -34.48
N LEU A 412 -6.07 -10.00 -35.01
CA LEU A 412 -6.65 -8.80 -35.64
C LEU A 412 -7.58 -9.21 -36.79
N LEU A 413 -7.34 -10.37 -37.40
CA LEU A 413 -8.17 -10.91 -38.48
C LEU A 413 -9.56 -11.28 -37.92
N ASP A 414 -9.66 -11.87 -36.74
CA ASP A 414 -10.95 -12.16 -36.11
C ASP A 414 -11.68 -10.87 -35.74
N LEU A 415 -10.97 -9.83 -35.33
CA LEU A 415 -11.54 -8.51 -35.17
C LEU A 415 -12.05 -7.95 -36.49
N SER A 416 -11.35 -8.19 -37.61
CA SER A 416 -11.76 -7.73 -38.94
C SER A 416 -12.93 -8.52 -39.53
N LEU A 417 -12.92 -9.85 -39.39
CA LEU A 417 -14.00 -10.74 -39.85
C LEU A 417 -15.28 -10.54 -39.06
N ALA A 418 -15.10 -10.36 -37.76
CA ALA A 418 -16.18 -9.97 -36.88
C ALA A 418 -16.81 -8.61 -37.23
N LEU A 419 -16.08 -7.71 -37.92
CA LEU A 419 -16.55 -6.46 -38.51
C LEU A 419 -17.46 -6.67 -39.73
N ALA A 420 -17.45 -7.86 -40.34
CA ALA A 420 -17.97 -8.08 -41.68
C ALA A 420 -19.38 -8.73 -41.75
N SER A 421 -19.86 -9.37 -40.66
CA SER A 421 -21.03 -10.24 -40.76
C SER A 421 -22.35 -9.52 -41.05
N ASP A 422 -22.55 -8.26 -40.61
CA ASP A 422 -23.83 -7.55 -40.69
C ASP A 422 -23.78 -6.19 -41.43
N GLY A 423 -22.67 -5.87 -42.12
CA GLY A 423 -22.55 -4.62 -42.87
C GLY A 423 -22.27 -3.37 -42.04
N GLU A 424 -22.32 -3.46 -40.70
CA GLU A 424 -21.93 -2.36 -39.83
C GLU A 424 -20.43 -2.38 -39.53
N ILE A 425 -19.83 -1.18 -39.48
CA ILE A 425 -18.40 -1.02 -39.20
C ILE A 425 -18.22 -0.90 -37.69
N ALA A 426 -17.49 -1.84 -37.10
CA ALA A 426 -17.15 -1.73 -35.67
C ALA A 426 -16.19 -0.55 -35.43
N CYS A 427 -16.35 0.08 -34.29
CA CYS A 427 -15.55 1.23 -33.88
C CYS A 427 -15.35 2.26 -35.00
N PRO A 428 -16.41 2.87 -35.54
CA PRO A 428 -16.31 3.74 -36.73
C PRO A 428 -15.41 4.96 -36.53
N LYS A 429 -15.16 5.36 -35.28
CA LYS A 429 -14.30 6.48 -34.90
C LYS A 429 -12.86 6.09 -34.56
N LEU A 430 -12.48 4.83 -34.75
CA LEU A 430 -11.12 4.37 -34.43
C LEU A 430 -10.12 5.05 -35.38
N GLU A 431 -9.23 5.83 -34.79
CA GLU A 431 -8.22 6.64 -35.49
C GLU A 431 -6.80 6.08 -35.31
N LYS A 432 -6.50 5.50 -34.13
CA LYS A 432 -5.17 5.03 -33.78
C LYS A 432 -5.20 3.59 -33.33
N LEU A 433 -4.31 2.77 -33.89
CA LEU A 433 -3.98 1.42 -33.43
C LEU A 433 -2.54 1.41 -32.91
N ILE A 434 -2.31 0.85 -31.74
CA ILE A 434 -1.00 0.56 -31.16
C ILE A 434 -0.94 -0.94 -30.94
N TYR A 435 0.04 -1.61 -31.54
CA TYR A 435 0.16 -3.05 -31.50
C TYR A 435 1.57 -3.45 -31.05
N HIS A 436 1.67 -3.99 -29.82
CA HIS A 436 2.91 -4.49 -29.26
C HIS A 436 2.89 -6.02 -29.29
N VAL A 437 3.89 -6.64 -29.90
CA VAL A 437 3.97 -8.09 -30.10
C VAL A 437 5.31 -8.62 -29.62
N SER A 438 5.26 -9.62 -28.74
CA SER A 438 6.45 -10.30 -28.21
C SER A 438 6.77 -11.61 -28.90
N GLY A 439 5.91 -12.11 -29.79
CA GLY A 439 6.08 -13.35 -30.55
C GLY A 439 6.16 -13.15 -32.07
N VAL A 440 6.13 -14.26 -32.79
CA VAL A 440 6.08 -14.26 -34.26
C VAL A 440 4.76 -13.66 -34.71
N PHE A 441 4.83 -12.60 -35.49
CA PHE A 441 3.68 -11.82 -35.93
C PHE A 441 3.63 -11.77 -37.47
N ASP A 442 2.47 -12.11 -38.04
CA ASP A 442 2.21 -11.91 -39.47
C ASP A 442 1.69 -10.49 -39.73
N VAL A 443 2.54 -9.67 -40.33
CA VAL A 443 2.17 -8.29 -40.73
C VAL A 443 1.00 -8.29 -41.74
N GLY A 444 0.81 -9.40 -42.47
CA GLY A 444 -0.31 -9.56 -43.43
C GLY A 444 -1.67 -9.37 -42.77
N ASP A 445 -1.88 -9.92 -41.57
CA ASP A 445 -3.14 -9.77 -40.82
C ASP A 445 -3.43 -8.31 -40.46
N LEU A 446 -2.39 -7.53 -40.13
CA LEU A 446 -2.51 -6.11 -39.84
C LEU A 446 -2.81 -5.32 -41.12
N VAL A 447 -2.17 -5.65 -42.24
CA VAL A 447 -2.41 -5.04 -43.55
C VAL A 447 -3.86 -5.29 -43.94
N ASP A 448 -4.35 -6.53 -43.85
CA ASP A 448 -5.72 -6.89 -44.18
C ASP A 448 -6.74 -6.13 -43.32
N PHE A 449 -6.49 -6.01 -42.05
CA PHE A 449 -7.33 -5.23 -41.15
C PHE A 449 -7.39 -3.75 -41.56
N VAL A 450 -6.25 -3.13 -41.84
CA VAL A 450 -6.15 -1.72 -42.19
C VAL A 450 -6.79 -1.45 -43.56
N ALA A 451 -6.53 -2.33 -44.53
CA ALA A 451 -7.08 -2.25 -45.88
C ALA A 451 -8.62 -2.41 -45.88
N ALA A 452 -9.13 -3.36 -45.09
CA ALA A 452 -10.57 -3.57 -44.95
C ALA A 452 -11.27 -2.33 -44.37
N ARG A 453 -10.67 -1.62 -43.44
CA ARG A 453 -11.22 -0.35 -42.92
C ARG A 453 -11.16 0.78 -43.95
N ALA A 454 -10.03 0.90 -44.64
CA ALA A 454 -9.86 1.94 -45.68
C ALA A 454 -10.87 1.76 -46.81
N SER A 455 -11.09 0.53 -47.28
CA SER A 455 -12.06 0.22 -48.36
C SER A 455 -13.51 0.57 -47.99
N ARG A 456 -13.83 0.59 -46.68
CA ARG A 456 -15.15 0.96 -46.14
C ARG A 456 -15.29 2.45 -45.77
N GLY A 457 -14.27 3.27 -46.07
CA GLY A 457 -14.29 4.71 -45.83
C GLY A 457 -14.03 5.17 -44.41
N VAL A 458 -13.47 4.31 -43.54
CA VAL A 458 -13.08 4.63 -42.16
C VAL A 458 -11.60 4.29 -41.90
N PRO A 459 -10.65 4.85 -42.68
CA PRO A 459 -9.24 4.54 -42.55
C PRO A 459 -8.70 4.95 -41.19
N LEU A 460 -7.68 4.22 -40.69
CA LEU A 460 -6.91 4.64 -39.54
C LEU A 460 -6.02 5.83 -39.90
N LYS A 461 -5.84 6.75 -38.96
CA LYS A 461 -4.89 7.88 -39.11
C LYS A 461 -3.47 7.47 -38.74
N SER A 462 -3.32 6.59 -37.73
CA SER A 462 -2.02 6.20 -37.22
C SER A 462 -2.01 4.74 -36.82
N VAL A 463 -0.95 4.04 -37.21
CA VAL A 463 -0.61 2.69 -36.72
C VAL A 463 0.79 2.73 -36.11
N GLU A 464 0.91 2.26 -34.91
CA GLU A 464 2.18 2.08 -34.20
C GLU A 464 2.36 0.60 -33.92
N VAL A 465 3.44 0.01 -34.43
CA VAL A 465 3.77 -1.42 -34.21
C VAL A 465 5.12 -1.51 -33.53
N VAL A 466 5.16 -2.23 -32.43
CA VAL A 466 6.40 -2.51 -31.70
C VAL A 466 6.55 -4.03 -31.61
N SER A 467 7.63 -4.56 -32.17
CA SER A 467 7.99 -5.97 -32.11
C SER A 467 9.18 -6.17 -31.19
N SER A 468 9.21 -7.29 -30.46
CA SER A 468 10.34 -7.62 -29.57
C SER A 468 11.27 -8.71 -30.15
N GLU A 469 10.82 -9.53 -31.10
CA GLU A 469 11.61 -10.64 -31.68
C GLU A 469 12.23 -10.31 -33.03
N GLU A 470 11.43 -9.85 -33.98
CA GLU A 470 11.89 -9.53 -35.32
C GLU A 470 11.50 -8.13 -35.72
N PRO A 471 12.42 -7.33 -36.28
CA PRO A 471 12.09 -6.01 -36.78
C PRO A 471 11.21 -6.15 -38.04
N ILE A 472 10.13 -5.39 -38.10
CA ILE A 472 9.28 -5.27 -39.29
C ILE A 472 10.11 -4.69 -40.45
N SER A 473 10.06 -5.33 -41.62
CA SER A 473 10.83 -4.92 -42.76
C SER A 473 10.34 -3.57 -43.34
N THR A 474 11.21 -2.89 -44.07
CA THR A 474 10.84 -1.64 -44.76
C THR A 474 9.80 -1.86 -45.87
N GLU A 475 9.73 -3.06 -46.43
CA GLU A 475 8.76 -3.44 -47.47
C GLU A 475 7.36 -3.56 -46.86
N GLU A 476 7.24 -4.27 -45.73
CA GLU A 476 5.99 -4.39 -44.97
C GLU A 476 5.50 -3.04 -44.45
N ALA A 477 6.40 -2.19 -43.98
CA ALA A 477 6.07 -0.84 -43.58
C ALA A 477 5.52 0.01 -44.73
N ALA A 478 6.05 -0.16 -45.95
CA ALA A 478 5.59 0.56 -47.13
C ALA A 478 4.15 0.15 -47.51
N VAL A 479 3.81 -1.13 -47.39
CA VAL A 479 2.45 -1.63 -47.64
C VAL A 479 1.44 -1.03 -46.63
N LEU A 480 1.80 -0.94 -45.35
CA LEU A 480 0.95 -0.25 -44.36
C LEU A 480 0.75 1.22 -44.68
N GLN A 481 1.78 1.92 -45.18
CA GLN A 481 1.72 3.33 -45.56
C GLN A 481 0.79 3.61 -46.75
N GLU A 482 0.44 2.63 -47.57
CA GLU A 482 -0.56 2.77 -48.61
C GLU A 482 -1.96 3.01 -48.06
N HIS A 483 -2.24 2.56 -46.87
CA HIS A 483 -3.56 2.59 -46.23
C HIS A 483 -3.67 3.50 -45.01
N VAL A 484 -2.54 3.94 -44.42
CA VAL A 484 -2.49 4.73 -43.20
C VAL A 484 -1.59 5.95 -43.36
N SER A 485 -2.04 7.11 -42.89
CA SER A 485 -1.29 8.37 -43.02
C SER A 485 0.01 8.39 -42.21
N HIS A 486 0.04 7.72 -41.03
CA HIS A 486 1.20 7.71 -40.14
C HIS A 486 1.47 6.30 -39.65
N VAL A 487 2.58 5.71 -40.04
CA VAL A 487 3.06 4.41 -39.58
C VAL A 487 4.33 4.64 -38.77
N LYS A 488 4.35 4.16 -37.51
CA LYS A 488 5.50 4.17 -36.64
C LYS A 488 5.87 2.71 -36.32
N ILE A 489 7.10 2.35 -36.57
CA ILE A 489 7.64 1.02 -36.26
C ILE A 489 8.69 1.18 -35.19
N GLY A 490 8.58 0.39 -34.14
CA GLY A 490 9.54 0.27 -33.04
C GLY A 490 10.05 -1.17 -32.95
N PHE A 491 11.25 -1.29 -32.45
CA PHE A 491 11.83 -2.59 -32.04
C PHE A 491 12.35 -2.43 -30.61
N GLU A 492 11.75 -3.16 -29.68
CA GLU A 492 12.17 -3.21 -28.27
C GLU A 492 12.71 -4.60 -27.97
N ARG A 493 14.02 -4.72 -27.76
CA ARG A 493 14.61 -5.98 -27.34
C ARG A 493 14.21 -6.23 -25.88
N ASN A 494 13.58 -7.35 -25.60
CA ASN A 494 13.36 -7.80 -24.22
C ASN A 494 14.72 -8.10 -23.56
N GLU A 495 15.31 -7.12 -22.88
CA GLU A 495 16.52 -7.32 -22.06
C GLU A 495 16.20 -7.95 -20.68
N GLY A 496 14.95 -8.41 -20.46
CA GLY A 496 14.42 -8.75 -19.14
C GLY A 496 14.55 -10.19 -18.67
N ASP A 497 15.04 -11.16 -19.45
CA ASP A 497 14.99 -12.58 -19.05
C ASP A 497 16.31 -13.19 -18.54
N TYR A 498 17.35 -12.39 -18.30
CA TYR A 498 18.63 -12.91 -17.75
C TYR A 498 19.15 -12.11 -16.55
N LEU A 499 18.31 -11.87 -15.56
CA LEU A 499 18.78 -11.51 -14.22
C LEU A 499 18.23 -12.51 -13.20
N HIS A 500 18.57 -13.81 -13.38
CA HIS A 500 18.94 -14.63 -12.25
C HIS A 500 20.37 -14.20 -11.87
N GLU A 501 20.52 -13.02 -11.33
CA GLU A 501 21.65 -12.71 -10.49
C GLU A 501 21.45 -13.49 -9.21
N ASP A 502 22.40 -14.42 -8.99
CA ASP A 502 22.64 -14.99 -7.67
C ASP A 502 22.80 -13.81 -6.70
N ILE A 503 21.70 -13.45 -6.05
CA ILE A 503 21.75 -12.54 -4.91
C ILE A 503 22.35 -13.37 -3.81
N ASP A 504 23.66 -13.24 -3.62
CA ASP A 504 24.32 -13.61 -2.38
C ASP A 504 23.54 -12.91 -1.26
N ASP A 505 22.93 -13.76 -0.46
CA ASP A 505 22.14 -13.44 0.73
C ASP A 505 23.08 -12.81 1.79
N GLU A 506 23.50 -11.56 1.58
CA GLU A 506 24.01 -10.72 2.64
C GLU A 506 22.82 -9.97 3.23
N GLY A 507 22.29 -10.56 4.30
CA GLY A 507 21.16 -10.04 5.06
C GLY A 507 21.38 -8.58 5.49
N GLU A 508 20.76 -7.67 4.79
CA GLU A 508 20.31 -6.40 5.32
C GLU A 508 18.77 -6.48 5.45
N ASP A 509 18.34 -6.64 6.70
CA ASP A 509 16.94 -6.46 7.11
C ASP A 509 16.47 -5.04 6.76
N ASP A 510 16.17 -4.79 5.51
CA ASP A 510 15.41 -3.64 5.05
C ASP A 510 13.94 -4.08 4.93
N ASP A 511 13.23 -4.04 6.07
CA ASP A 511 11.77 -4.00 6.10
C ASP A 511 11.30 -2.67 5.47
N ASP A 512 11.44 -2.57 4.16
CA ASP A 512 10.72 -1.60 3.35
C ASP A 512 9.35 -2.19 3.04
N ASP A 513 8.36 -1.82 3.88
CA ASP A 513 6.92 -1.92 3.57
C ASP A 513 6.57 -1.01 2.36
N ASP A 514 7.12 -1.31 1.19
CA ASP A 514 6.62 -0.83 -0.09
C ASP A 514 5.45 -1.72 -0.50
N TRP A 515 4.28 -1.35 -0.01
CA TRP A 515 3.01 -1.95 -0.41
C TRP A 515 2.71 -1.61 -1.86
N ILE A 516 3.01 -2.60 -2.72
CA ILE A 516 2.39 -2.91 -4.02
C ILE A 516 1.73 -1.71 -4.71
N ASP A 517 2.46 -1.10 -5.62
CA ASP A 517 1.88 -0.40 -6.77
C ASP A 517 1.21 -1.45 -7.67
N LEU A 518 -0.11 -1.62 -7.49
CA LEU A 518 -0.98 -2.29 -8.43
C LEU A 518 -1.58 -1.28 -9.40
#